data_cc32b239f80531b09166302beb12e77c
#
_entry.id   cc32b239f80531b09166302beb12e77c
#
_cell.length_a   1.000
_cell.length_b   1.000
_cell.length_c   1.000
_cell.angle_alpha   90.00
_cell.angle_beta   90.00
_cell.angle_gamma   90.00
#
_symmetry.space_group_name_H-M   'P 1'
#
loop_
_entity.id
_entity.type
_entity.pdbx_description
1 polymer ?
#
loop_
_entity_poly.entity_id
_entity_poly.type
_entity_poly.pdbx_seq_one_letter_code
_entity_poly.pdbx_strand_id
1 'polypeptide(L)'
;MNDTHSLIAGLRAADPDRFLCVLASPAQAREPLAILYAFNAELARIAFAVTEPGLGMLRLQWWREVAEEGAHGRTRRHPVAAPLGRLIAARGLDPRLFDAVITARELELDAAGIPDPPALEAYAGASAAGLMRLALDALGVGDEVARRAALHAGTAAALAGALRNARALAARNRSLMPRSLMLDFGARIADFTAAPLPDGARRVVGAVAEIAAGHLALLREETVPRPALPVLLPAALAARTLRRLARAGNDLADPRVEGPRLSAHWAVFRAALTGRV
;
A
#
# COMPACT_ATOMS: atom_id res chain seq x y z
N MET A 1 23.04 13.96 -8.64
CA MET A 1 23.45 12.67 -8.04
C MET A 1 23.09 12.55 -6.55
N ASN A 2 23.05 13.66 -5.78
CA ASN A 2 22.66 13.62 -4.34
C ASN A 2 21.17 13.35 -4.07
N ASP A 3 20.24 13.82 -4.92
CA ASP A 3 18.80 13.75 -4.64
C ASP A 3 18.25 12.31 -4.68
N THR A 4 18.66 11.50 -5.65
CA THR A 4 18.22 10.10 -5.77
C THR A 4 18.75 9.22 -4.62
N HIS A 5 19.98 9.48 -4.15
CA HIS A 5 20.56 8.77 -2.99
C HIS A 5 19.77 9.07 -1.70
N SER A 6 19.43 10.33 -1.48
CA SER A 6 18.63 10.77 -0.32
C SER A 6 17.21 10.17 -0.34
N LEU A 7 16.56 10.15 -1.52
CA LEU A 7 15.25 9.56 -1.70
C LEU A 7 15.25 8.04 -1.42
N ILE A 8 16.25 7.31 -1.95
CA ILE A 8 16.39 5.87 -1.73
C ILE A 8 16.67 5.55 -0.25
N ALA A 9 17.53 6.33 0.41
CA ALA A 9 17.80 6.17 1.83
C ALA A 9 16.53 6.44 2.68
N GLY A 10 15.78 7.49 2.34
CA GLY A 10 14.50 7.81 2.95
C GLY A 10 13.46 6.69 2.79
N LEU A 11 13.32 6.16 1.58
CA LEU A 11 12.42 5.03 1.31
C LEU A 11 12.82 3.78 2.11
N ARG A 12 14.11 3.45 2.16
CA ARG A 12 14.61 2.31 2.96
C ARG A 12 14.23 2.41 4.43
N ALA A 13 14.27 3.62 5.00
CA ALA A 13 13.92 3.85 6.39
C ALA A 13 12.40 3.83 6.61
N ALA A 14 11.62 4.43 5.70
CA ALA A 14 10.18 4.59 5.83
C ALA A 14 9.38 3.33 5.43
N ASP A 15 9.79 2.64 4.36
CA ASP A 15 9.13 1.44 3.83
C ASP A 15 10.16 0.43 3.31
N PRO A 16 10.78 -0.33 4.20
CA PRO A 16 11.79 -1.34 3.84
C PRO A 16 11.26 -2.45 2.93
N ASP A 17 9.96 -2.74 2.99
CA ASP A 17 9.30 -3.75 2.16
C ASP A 17 9.23 -3.29 0.70
N ARG A 18 8.76 -2.07 0.44
CA ARG A 18 8.75 -1.50 -0.92
C ARG A 18 10.16 -1.19 -1.44
N PHE A 19 11.07 -0.79 -0.55
CA PHE A 19 12.49 -0.66 -0.92
C PHE A 19 13.07 -1.98 -1.44
N LEU A 20 12.73 -3.11 -0.81
CA LEU A 20 13.14 -4.44 -1.27
C LEU A 20 12.59 -4.75 -2.68
N CYS A 21 11.33 -4.38 -2.96
CA CYS A 21 10.75 -4.52 -4.29
C CYS A 21 11.50 -3.69 -5.34
N VAL A 22 11.92 -2.46 -5.00
CA VAL A 22 12.76 -1.63 -5.88
C VAL A 22 14.09 -2.31 -6.17
N LEU A 23 14.78 -2.86 -5.17
CA LEU A 23 16.06 -3.55 -5.34
C LEU A 23 15.93 -4.78 -6.25
N ALA A 24 14.85 -5.53 -6.14
CA ALA A 24 14.59 -6.72 -6.96
C ALA A 24 14.12 -6.38 -8.39
N SER A 25 13.86 -5.11 -8.68
CA SER A 25 13.42 -4.65 -10.00
C SER A 25 14.59 -4.41 -10.97
N PRO A 26 14.35 -4.52 -12.29
CA PRO A 26 15.33 -4.12 -13.31
C PRO A 26 15.77 -2.65 -13.14
N ALA A 27 17.01 -2.34 -13.56
CA ALA A 27 17.61 -1.02 -13.33
C ALA A 27 16.73 0.16 -13.80
N GLN A 28 16.13 0.03 -15.00
CA GLN A 28 15.27 1.07 -15.59
C GLN A 28 13.95 1.31 -14.83
N ALA A 29 13.48 0.35 -14.03
CA ALA A 29 12.26 0.48 -13.23
C ALA A 29 12.52 1.04 -11.82
N ARG A 30 13.77 0.98 -11.33
CA ARG A 30 14.08 1.31 -9.93
C ARG A 30 13.77 2.76 -9.56
N GLU A 31 14.18 3.71 -10.39
CA GLU A 31 14.00 5.13 -10.08
C GLU A 31 12.51 5.53 -10.07
N PRO A 32 11.70 5.24 -11.11
CA PRO A 32 10.26 5.54 -11.08
C PRO A 32 9.55 4.88 -9.89
N LEU A 33 9.84 3.61 -9.61
CA LEU A 33 9.24 2.89 -8.48
C LEU A 33 9.66 3.50 -7.14
N ALA A 34 10.94 3.86 -6.96
CA ALA A 34 11.42 4.46 -5.73
C ALA A 34 10.74 5.81 -5.46
N ILE A 35 10.54 6.64 -6.49
CA ILE A 35 9.84 7.93 -6.39
C ILE A 35 8.39 7.73 -5.96
N LEU A 36 7.65 6.86 -6.65
CA LEU A 36 6.24 6.59 -6.35
C LEU A 36 6.06 5.93 -4.98
N TYR A 37 6.96 5.03 -4.57
CA TYR A 37 6.91 4.41 -3.26
C TYR A 37 7.30 5.38 -2.13
N ALA A 38 8.23 6.30 -2.37
CA ALA A 38 8.53 7.38 -1.42
C ALA A 38 7.32 8.32 -1.26
N PHE A 39 6.66 8.70 -2.34
CA PHE A 39 5.39 9.45 -2.30
C PHE A 39 4.34 8.73 -1.45
N ASN A 40 4.12 7.44 -1.71
CA ASN A 40 3.17 6.65 -0.93
C ASN A 40 3.55 6.55 0.55
N ALA A 41 4.84 6.45 0.88
CA ALA A 41 5.30 6.42 2.27
C ALA A 41 5.03 7.76 2.99
N GLU A 42 5.18 8.89 2.29
CA GLU A 42 4.81 10.21 2.83
C GLU A 42 3.31 10.30 3.13
N LEU A 43 2.44 9.83 2.20
CA LEU A 43 0.99 9.80 2.43
C LEU A 43 0.63 8.89 3.61
N ALA A 44 1.13 7.65 3.63
CA ALA A 44 0.84 6.68 4.67
C ALA A 44 1.26 7.16 6.07
N ARG A 45 2.30 7.98 6.16
CA ARG A 45 2.78 8.54 7.43
C ARG A 45 1.84 9.61 8.00
N ILE A 46 1.01 10.28 7.17
CA ILE A 46 0.17 11.39 7.62
C ILE A 46 -0.77 10.95 8.74
N ALA A 47 -1.45 9.81 8.58
CA ALA A 47 -2.39 9.30 9.59
C ALA A 47 -1.73 9.02 10.95
N PHE A 48 -0.42 8.74 10.97
CA PHE A 48 0.33 8.50 12.21
C PHE A 48 1.00 9.74 12.78
N ALA A 49 1.21 10.78 11.95
CA ALA A 49 1.93 11.99 12.33
C ALA A 49 1.02 13.12 12.86
N VAL A 50 -0.30 12.99 12.72
CA VAL A 50 -1.25 14.02 13.14
C VAL A 50 -2.25 13.47 14.16
N THR A 51 -2.56 14.28 15.16
CA THR A 51 -3.65 14.02 16.12
C THR A 51 -4.97 14.58 15.61
N GLU A 52 -4.94 15.75 14.97
CA GLU A 52 -6.11 16.43 14.42
C GLU A 52 -6.29 16.09 12.94
N PRO A 53 -7.48 15.57 12.54
CA PRO A 53 -7.75 15.22 11.14
C PRO A 53 -7.55 16.38 10.17
N GLY A 54 -7.91 17.62 10.57
CA GLY A 54 -7.75 18.82 9.74
C GLY A 54 -6.32 19.08 9.28
N LEU A 55 -5.33 18.87 10.16
CA LEU A 55 -3.91 18.96 9.79
C LEU A 55 -3.51 17.88 8.78
N GLY A 56 -4.08 16.69 8.90
CA GLY A 56 -3.89 15.62 7.93
C GLY A 56 -4.44 16.00 6.55
N MET A 57 -5.65 16.55 6.50
CA MET A 57 -6.28 17.01 5.26
C MET A 57 -5.46 18.10 4.56
N LEU A 58 -4.90 19.07 5.31
CA LEU A 58 -4.02 20.10 4.74
C LEU A 58 -2.74 19.49 4.12
N ARG A 59 -2.16 18.46 4.76
CA ARG A 59 -0.99 17.75 4.20
C ARG A 59 -1.35 16.95 2.96
N LEU A 60 -2.52 16.32 2.91
CA LEU A 60 -3.02 15.62 1.72
C LEU A 60 -3.27 16.62 0.59
N GLN A 61 -3.85 17.78 0.89
CA GLN A 61 -4.07 18.85 -0.09
C GLN A 61 -2.75 19.35 -0.68
N TRP A 62 -1.71 19.51 0.13
CA TRP A 62 -0.38 19.89 -0.36
C TRP A 62 0.18 18.88 -1.38
N TRP A 63 -0.06 17.58 -1.19
CA TRP A 63 0.35 16.55 -2.15
C TRP A 63 -0.46 16.58 -3.45
N ARG A 64 -1.75 16.97 -3.41
CA ARG A 64 -2.54 17.22 -4.63
C ARG A 64 -1.92 18.34 -5.46
N GLU A 65 -1.61 19.44 -4.81
CA GLU A 65 -0.97 20.59 -5.48
C GLU A 65 0.40 20.20 -6.06
N VAL A 66 1.19 19.37 -5.39
CA VAL A 66 2.45 18.83 -5.93
C VAL A 66 2.21 18.04 -7.23
N ALA A 67 1.17 17.22 -7.27
CA ALA A 67 0.86 16.43 -8.47
C ALA A 67 0.36 17.32 -9.63
N GLU A 68 -0.51 18.28 -9.34
CA GLU A 68 -1.00 19.26 -10.33
C GLU A 68 0.12 20.14 -10.88
N GLU A 69 0.98 20.68 -10.02
CA GLU A 69 2.13 21.47 -10.43
C GLU A 69 3.11 20.64 -11.27
N GLY A 70 3.32 19.37 -10.90
CA GLY A 70 4.14 18.42 -11.67
C GLY A 70 3.64 18.24 -13.09
N ALA A 71 2.32 18.13 -13.30
CA ALA A 71 1.72 18.04 -14.64
C ALA A 71 1.98 19.30 -15.51
N HIS A 72 2.20 20.45 -14.86
CA HIS A 72 2.57 21.70 -15.54
C HIS A 72 4.09 21.95 -15.58
N GLY A 73 4.91 20.92 -15.27
CA GLY A 73 6.38 21.01 -15.28
C GLY A 73 6.99 21.80 -14.12
N ARG A 74 6.20 22.13 -13.09
CA ARG A 74 6.68 22.83 -11.89
C ARG A 74 7.01 21.82 -10.80
N THR A 75 8.00 22.14 -9.96
CA THR A 75 8.42 21.28 -8.84
C THR A 75 8.58 22.08 -7.56
N ARG A 76 8.24 21.47 -6.43
CA ARG A 76 8.45 22.04 -5.11
C ARG A 76 9.76 21.55 -4.50
N ARG A 77 10.44 22.40 -3.71
CA ARG A 77 11.68 22.04 -3.02
C ARG A 77 11.37 21.11 -1.83
N HIS A 78 11.35 19.81 -2.10
CA HIS A 78 11.15 18.76 -1.11
C HIS A 78 11.80 17.46 -1.62
N PRO A 79 12.43 16.63 -0.75
CA PRO A 79 13.17 15.42 -1.16
C PRO A 79 12.37 14.45 -2.03
N VAL A 80 11.05 14.38 -1.84
CA VAL A 80 10.16 13.50 -2.60
C VAL A 80 9.37 14.27 -3.65
N ALA A 81 8.87 15.48 -3.35
CA ALA A 81 8.03 16.22 -4.28
C ALA A 81 8.79 16.69 -5.54
N ALA A 82 10.07 17.09 -5.40
CA ALA A 82 10.85 17.52 -6.56
C ALA A 82 11.08 16.39 -7.57
N PRO A 83 11.55 15.19 -7.19
CA PRO A 83 11.66 14.07 -8.13
C PRO A 83 10.29 13.58 -8.63
N LEU A 84 9.23 13.63 -7.80
CA LEU A 84 7.87 13.26 -8.22
C LEU A 84 7.35 14.19 -9.32
N GLY A 85 7.46 15.51 -9.15
CA GLY A 85 7.03 16.47 -10.18
C GLY A 85 7.78 16.28 -11.51
N ARG A 86 9.10 16.01 -11.45
CA ARG A 86 9.88 15.66 -12.66
C ARG A 86 9.38 14.37 -13.32
N LEU A 87 9.07 13.35 -12.55
CA LEU A 87 8.56 12.08 -13.08
C LEU A 87 7.19 12.28 -13.74
N ILE A 88 6.28 13.04 -13.11
CA ILE A 88 4.96 13.36 -13.63
C ILE A 88 5.11 14.04 -15.01
N ALA A 89 5.91 15.11 -15.10
CA ALA A 89 6.14 15.83 -16.34
C ALA A 89 6.79 14.95 -17.42
N ALA A 90 7.83 14.18 -17.06
CA ALA A 90 8.58 13.38 -18.02
C ALA A 90 7.80 12.19 -18.60
N ARG A 91 6.83 11.66 -17.84
CA ARG A 91 6.03 10.49 -18.23
C ARG A 91 4.58 10.86 -18.60
N GLY A 92 4.17 12.10 -18.44
CA GLY A 92 2.80 12.55 -18.70
C GLY A 92 1.79 11.84 -17.80
N LEU A 93 2.15 11.62 -16.50
CA LEU A 93 1.27 10.92 -15.57
C LEU A 93 0.02 11.76 -15.25
N ASP A 94 -1.14 11.13 -15.25
CA ASP A 94 -2.43 11.80 -15.03
C ASP A 94 -2.56 12.25 -13.55
N PRO A 95 -2.71 13.56 -13.26
CA PRO A 95 -2.91 14.07 -11.89
C PRO A 95 -4.14 13.49 -11.20
N ARG A 96 -5.17 13.09 -11.94
CA ARG A 96 -6.40 12.51 -11.39
C ARG A 96 -6.14 11.16 -10.73
N LEU A 97 -5.16 10.38 -11.18
CA LEU A 97 -4.76 9.15 -10.51
C LEU A 97 -4.07 9.42 -9.16
N PHE A 98 -3.28 10.50 -9.09
CA PHE A 98 -2.70 10.93 -7.81
C PHE A 98 -3.79 11.41 -6.85
N ASP A 99 -4.76 12.18 -7.34
CA ASP A 99 -5.89 12.63 -6.52
C ASP A 99 -6.69 11.45 -5.95
N ALA A 100 -6.98 10.43 -6.75
CA ALA A 100 -7.65 9.22 -6.29
C ALA A 100 -6.88 8.51 -5.17
N VAL A 101 -5.54 8.36 -5.33
CA VAL A 101 -4.67 7.77 -4.30
C VAL A 101 -4.66 8.61 -3.02
N ILE A 102 -4.64 9.94 -3.14
CA ILE A 102 -4.61 10.87 -2.00
C ILE A 102 -5.96 10.87 -1.29
N THR A 103 -7.08 10.92 -2.03
CA THR A 103 -8.44 10.89 -1.49
C THR A 103 -8.69 9.61 -0.68
N ALA A 104 -8.18 8.46 -1.15
CA ALA A 104 -8.29 7.23 -0.37
C ALA A 104 -7.65 7.36 1.02
N ARG A 105 -6.58 8.16 1.18
CA ARG A 105 -5.91 8.37 2.48
C ARG A 105 -6.72 9.20 3.46
N GLU A 106 -7.73 9.96 3.00
CA GLU A 106 -8.62 10.70 3.89
C GLU A 106 -9.40 9.78 4.83
N LEU A 107 -9.76 8.58 4.35
CA LEU A 107 -10.42 7.56 5.17
C LEU A 107 -9.57 7.10 6.37
N GLU A 108 -8.26 7.22 6.29
CA GLU A 108 -7.35 6.91 7.41
C GLU A 108 -7.41 7.98 8.52
N LEU A 109 -7.94 9.16 8.20
CA LEU A 109 -8.12 10.29 9.13
C LEU A 109 -9.55 10.36 9.69
N ASP A 110 -10.50 9.68 9.05
CA ASP A 110 -11.90 9.70 9.44
C ASP A 110 -12.15 8.80 10.67
N ALA A 111 -12.69 9.39 11.74
CA ALA A 111 -13.09 8.65 12.93
C ALA A 111 -14.25 7.68 12.68
N ALA A 112 -15.09 7.96 11.66
CA ALA A 112 -16.16 7.05 11.25
C ALA A 112 -15.60 5.75 10.65
N GLY A 113 -14.40 5.80 10.06
CA GLY A 113 -13.72 4.66 9.46
C GLY A 113 -14.47 4.06 8.27
N ILE A 114 -14.14 2.83 7.92
CA ILE A 114 -14.70 2.13 6.76
C ILE A 114 -16.01 1.43 7.15
N PRO A 115 -17.12 1.66 6.40
CA PRO A 115 -18.43 1.12 6.80
C PRO A 115 -18.53 -0.41 6.63
N ASP A 116 -18.05 -0.95 5.49
CA ASP A 116 -18.28 -2.33 5.09
C ASP A 116 -17.14 -2.88 4.19
N PRO A 117 -17.11 -4.19 3.90
CA PRO A 117 -16.11 -4.79 3.03
C PRO A 117 -16.02 -4.18 1.63
N PRO A 118 -17.12 -3.89 0.91
CA PRO A 118 -17.04 -3.21 -0.39
C PRO A 118 -16.33 -1.85 -0.32
N ALA A 119 -16.58 -1.06 0.71
CA ALA A 119 -15.89 0.23 0.91
C ALA A 119 -14.39 0.03 1.22
N LEU A 120 -14.02 -1.06 1.93
CA LEU A 120 -12.64 -1.42 2.16
C LEU A 120 -11.93 -1.82 0.84
N GLU A 121 -12.60 -2.57 -0.02
CA GLU A 121 -12.06 -2.92 -1.34
C GLU A 121 -11.92 -1.67 -2.24
N ALA A 122 -12.90 -0.77 -2.21
CA ALA A 122 -12.82 0.50 -2.93
C ALA A 122 -11.64 1.36 -2.44
N TYR A 123 -11.42 1.47 -1.12
CA TYR A 123 -10.25 2.11 -0.54
C TYR A 123 -8.94 1.45 -1.03
N ALA A 124 -8.87 0.12 -1.00
CA ALA A 124 -7.70 -0.63 -1.41
C ALA A 124 -7.40 -0.46 -2.92
N GLY A 125 -8.46 -0.46 -3.74
CA GLY A 125 -8.41 -0.19 -5.17
C GLY A 125 -7.92 1.21 -5.51
N ALA A 126 -8.42 2.22 -4.81
CA ALA A 126 -7.99 3.60 -5.02
C ALA A 126 -6.56 3.85 -4.50
N SER A 127 -6.18 3.28 -3.35
CA SER A 127 -4.89 3.53 -2.71
C SER A 127 -3.73 2.75 -3.36
N ALA A 128 -3.49 1.50 -2.94
CA ALA A 128 -2.31 0.77 -3.42
C ALA A 128 -2.46 0.26 -4.86
N ALA A 129 -3.68 -0.09 -5.33
CA ALA A 129 -3.87 -0.45 -6.72
C ALA A 129 -3.77 0.78 -7.63
N GLY A 130 -4.29 1.95 -7.19
CA GLY A 130 -4.07 3.23 -7.86
C GLY A 130 -2.58 3.58 -7.99
N LEU A 131 -1.80 3.35 -6.93
CA LEU A 131 -0.34 3.51 -6.96
C LEU A 131 0.32 2.55 -7.96
N MET A 132 -0.11 1.29 -8.02
CA MET A 132 0.41 0.32 -8.99
C MET A 132 0.05 0.72 -10.42
N ARG A 133 -1.13 1.30 -10.64
CA ARG A 133 -1.51 1.86 -11.94
C ARG A 133 -0.59 3.00 -12.36
N LEU A 134 -0.31 3.95 -11.46
CA LEU A 134 0.69 5.00 -11.69
C LEU A 134 2.07 4.43 -12.01
N ALA A 135 2.46 3.34 -11.33
CA ALA A 135 3.73 2.68 -11.60
C ALA A 135 3.78 2.01 -12.99
N LEU A 136 2.69 1.38 -13.45
CA LEU A 136 2.59 0.86 -14.82
C LEU A 136 2.72 1.99 -15.85
N ASP A 137 2.00 3.09 -15.66
CA ASP A 137 2.04 4.24 -16.55
C ASP A 137 3.45 4.87 -16.58
N ALA A 138 4.11 4.99 -15.41
CA ALA A 138 5.49 5.48 -15.31
C ALA A 138 6.53 4.58 -16.01
N LEU A 139 6.25 3.27 -16.12
CA LEU A 139 7.08 2.31 -16.84
C LEU A 139 6.68 2.15 -18.32
N GLY A 140 5.63 2.83 -18.77
CA GLY A 140 5.13 2.72 -20.14
C GLY A 140 4.41 1.40 -20.42
N VAL A 141 3.86 0.75 -19.41
CA VAL A 141 3.13 -0.51 -19.55
C VAL A 141 1.63 -0.24 -19.63
N GLY A 142 1.11 -0.18 -20.85
CA GLY A 142 -0.31 0.13 -21.10
C GLY A 142 -1.23 -1.10 -21.27
N ASP A 143 -0.72 -2.30 -21.05
CA ASP A 143 -1.42 -3.56 -21.28
C ASP A 143 -2.58 -3.76 -20.29
N GLU A 144 -3.74 -4.22 -20.81
CA GLU A 144 -4.96 -4.38 -19.99
C GLU A 144 -4.86 -5.52 -18.97
N VAL A 145 -4.16 -6.62 -19.32
CA VAL A 145 -3.88 -7.71 -18.38
C VAL A 145 -3.00 -7.20 -17.23
N ALA A 146 -1.99 -6.37 -17.56
CA ALA A 146 -1.16 -5.75 -16.53
C ALA A 146 -1.96 -4.84 -15.60
N ARG A 147 -2.96 -4.11 -16.11
CA ARG A 147 -3.85 -3.24 -15.33
C ARG A 147 -4.74 -4.04 -14.39
N ARG A 148 -5.35 -5.13 -14.86
CA ARG A 148 -6.14 -6.03 -14.00
C ARG A 148 -5.27 -6.69 -12.94
N ALA A 149 -4.11 -7.20 -13.33
CA ALA A 149 -3.14 -7.75 -12.39
C ALA A 149 -2.72 -6.73 -11.31
N ALA A 150 -2.47 -5.47 -11.70
CA ALA A 150 -2.15 -4.38 -10.77
C ALA A 150 -3.31 -4.05 -9.82
N LEU A 151 -4.56 -4.11 -10.30
CA LEU A 151 -5.73 -3.96 -9.45
C LEU A 151 -5.76 -5.03 -8.36
N HIS A 152 -5.66 -6.31 -8.73
CA HIS A 152 -5.69 -7.41 -7.78
C HIS A 152 -4.47 -7.42 -6.85
N ALA A 153 -3.28 -7.24 -7.39
CA ALA A 153 -2.04 -7.18 -6.61
C ALA A 153 -2.06 -6.01 -5.60
N GLY A 154 -2.49 -4.84 -6.05
CA GLY A 154 -2.57 -3.64 -5.22
C GLY A 154 -3.63 -3.74 -4.14
N THR A 155 -4.81 -4.25 -4.47
CA THR A 155 -5.88 -4.47 -3.49
C THR A 155 -5.41 -5.44 -2.40
N ALA A 156 -4.85 -6.58 -2.76
CA ALA A 156 -4.30 -7.53 -1.79
C ALA A 156 -3.19 -6.90 -0.92
N ALA A 157 -2.30 -6.09 -1.52
CA ALA A 157 -1.23 -5.41 -0.79
C ALA A 157 -1.77 -4.34 0.18
N ALA A 158 -2.82 -3.59 -0.21
CA ALA A 158 -3.47 -2.62 0.67
C ALA A 158 -4.15 -3.30 1.86
N LEU A 159 -4.91 -4.36 1.61
CA LEU A 159 -5.61 -5.11 2.66
C LEU A 159 -4.61 -5.75 3.64
N ALA A 160 -3.55 -6.37 3.15
CA ALA A 160 -2.48 -6.89 4.01
C ALA A 160 -1.79 -5.76 4.80
N GLY A 161 -1.64 -4.57 4.22
CA GLY A 161 -1.13 -3.37 4.88
C GLY A 161 -2.09 -2.86 5.96
N ALA A 162 -3.40 -2.82 5.69
CA ALA A 162 -4.42 -2.44 6.67
C ALA A 162 -4.42 -3.37 7.88
N LEU A 163 -4.31 -4.69 7.66
CA LEU A 163 -4.18 -5.68 8.73
C LEU A 163 -2.91 -5.45 9.57
N ARG A 164 -1.76 -5.24 8.94
CA ARG A 164 -0.49 -4.96 9.67
C ARG A 164 -0.56 -3.69 10.51
N ASN A 165 -1.27 -2.67 10.02
CA ASN A 165 -1.40 -1.38 10.69
C ASN A 165 -2.56 -1.32 11.69
N ALA A 166 -3.42 -2.35 11.76
CA ALA A 166 -4.64 -2.33 12.57
C ALA A 166 -4.36 -2.02 14.05
N ARG A 167 -3.33 -2.64 14.64
CA ARG A 167 -2.93 -2.38 16.03
C ARG A 167 -2.49 -0.93 16.25
N ALA A 168 -1.66 -0.40 15.35
CA ALA A 168 -1.12 0.95 15.46
C ALA A 168 -2.21 2.03 15.25
N LEU A 169 -3.18 1.78 14.37
CA LEU A 169 -4.35 2.64 14.18
C LEU A 169 -5.29 2.58 15.39
N ALA A 170 -5.57 1.37 15.90
CA ALA A 170 -6.42 1.17 17.07
C ALA A 170 -5.88 1.89 18.31
N ALA A 171 -4.56 1.92 18.51
CA ALA A 171 -3.92 2.70 19.58
C ALA A 171 -4.16 4.22 19.45
N ARG A 172 -4.65 4.69 18.30
CA ARG A 172 -5.06 6.08 18.04
C ARG A 172 -6.57 6.24 17.90
N ASN A 173 -7.32 5.23 18.35
CA ASN A 173 -8.77 5.15 18.20
C ASN A 173 -9.25 5.31 16.74
N ARG A 174 -8.48 4.76 15.80
CA ARG A 174 -8.79 4.73 14.36
C ARG A 174 -8.78 3.29 13.85
N SER A 175 -9.54 3.02 12.78
CA SER A 175 -9.58 1.67 12.20
C SER A 175 -9.88 1.74 10.70
N LEU A 176 -9.21 0.85 9.94
CA LEU A 176 -9.59 0.51 8.58
C LEU A 176 -10.40 -0.80 8.52
N MET A 177 -10.65 -1.43 9.67
CA MET A 177 -11.49 -2.63 9.70
C MET A 177 -12.95 -2.24 9.49
N PRO A 178 -13.68 -2.96 8.61
CA PRO A 178 -15.08 -2.67 8.31
C PRO A 178 -15.96 -2.70 9.55
N ARG A 179 -16.73 -1.62 9.77
CA ARG A 179 -17.62 -1.50 10.95
C ARG A 179 -18.67 -2.58 10.98
N SER A 180 -19.23 -2.96 9.82
CA SER A 180 -20.21 -4.04 9.75
C SER A 180 -19.62 -5.35 10.28
N LEU A 181 -18.40 -5.74 9.87
CA LEU A 181 -17.73 -6.93 10.38
C LEU A 181 -17.42 -6.84 11.88
N MET A 182 -17.02 -5.65 12.35
CA MET A 182 -16.79 -5.46 13.78
C MET A 182 -18.08 -5.65 14.58
N LEU A 183 -19.22 -5.14 14.09
CA LEU A 183 -20.53 -5.33 14.71
C LEU A 183 -20.96 -6.80 14.68
N ASP A 184 -20.86 -7.46 13.52
CA ASP A 184 -21.27 -8.85 13.32
C ASP A 184 -20.50 -9.83 14.23
N PHE A 185 -19.23 -9.51 14.48
CA PHE A 185 -18.35 -10.36 15.30
C PHE A 185 -18.17 -9.85 16.73
N GLY A 186 -18.87 -8.79 17.14
CA GLY A 186 -18.80 -8.22 18.47
C GLY A 186 -17.42 -7.64 18.82
N ALA A 187 -16.68 -7.14 17.85
CA ALA A 187 -15.38 -6.53 18.03
C ALA A 187 -15.46 -5.00 18.14
N ARG A 188 -14.57 -4.40 18.91
CA ARG A 188 -14.39 -2.96 19.06
C ARG A 188 -12.98 -2.55 18.60
N ILE A 189 -12.79 -1.28 18.26
CA ILE A 189 -11.47 -0.76 17.85
C ILE A 189 -10.40 -1.08 18.90
N ALA A 190 -10.72 -0.91 20.20
CA ALA A 190 -9.79 -1.17 21.30
C ALA A 190 -9.30 -2.63 21.34
N ASP A 191 -10.12 -3.59 20.87
CA ASP A 191 -9.79 -5.01 20.92
C ASP A 191 -8.56 -5.34 20.05
N PHE A 192 -8.30 -4.56 18.98
CA PHE A 192 -7.11 -4.73 18.14
C PHE A 192 -5.80 -4.34 18.84
N THR A 193 -5.84 -3.69 20.01
CA THR A 193 -4.63 -3.40 20.81
C THR A 193 -4.27 -4.56 21.74
N ALA A 194 -5.19 -5.47 22.03
CA ALA A 194 -5.00 -6.58 22.94
C ALA A 194 -3.93 -7.59 22.46
N ALA A 195 -3.36 -8.34 23.38
CA ALA A 195 -2.41 -9.42 23.11
C ALA A 195 -2.65 -10.56 24.11
N PRO A 196 -3.21 -11.69 23.66
CA PRO A 196 -3.69 -12.02 22.30
C PRO A 196 -4.95 -11.23 21.93
N LEU A 197 -5.27 -11.18 20.61
CA LEU A 197 -6.51 -10.59 20.16
C LEU A 197 -7.72 -11.40 20.65
N PRO A 198 -8.82 -10.73 21.09
CA PRO A 198 -10.10 -11.40 21.36
C PRO A 198 -10.66 -12.09 20.10
N ASP A 199 -11.50 -13.10 20.30
CA ASP A 199 -12.04 -13.93 19.20
C ASP A 199 -12.79 -13.11 18.12
N GLY A 200 -13.63 -12.16 18.54
CA GLY A 200 -14.31 -11.26 17.61
C GLY A 200 -13.35 -10.49 16.70
N ALA A 201 -12.27 -9.95 17.27
CA ALA A 201 -11.25 -9.23 16.50
C ALA A 201 -10.50 -10.17 15.53
N ARG A 202 -10.18 -11.40 15.96
CA ARG A 202 -9.58 -12.41 15.06
C ARG A 202 -10.48 -12.78 13.89
N ARG A 203 -11.80 -12.86 14.12
CA ARG A 203 -12.78 -13.13 13.05
C ARG A 203 -12.84 -11.99 12.04
N VAL A 204 -12.80 -10.74 12.49
CA VAL A 204 -12.69 -9.56 11.59
C VAL A 204 -11.41 -9.64 10.76
N VAL A 205 -10.26 -9.92 11.40
CA VAL A 205 -8.97 -10.07 10.72
C VAL A 205 -9.04 -11.21 9.69
N GLY A 206 -9.65 -12.34 10.03
CA GLY A 206 -9.84 -13.48 9.12
C GLY A 206 -10.67 -13.10 7.90
N ALA A 207 -11.81 -12.44 8.10
CA ALA A 207 -12.67 -12.02 6.99
C ALA A 207 -11.95 -11.06 6.02
N VAL A 208 -11.20 -10.07 6.54
CA VAL A 208 -10.41 -9.17 5.68
C VAL A 208 -9.25 -9.93 4.99
N ALA A 209 -8.64 -10.88 5.67
CA ALA A 209 -7.58 -11.72 5.08
C ALA A 209 -8.12 -12.61 3.95
N GLU A 210 -9.34 -13.12 4.05
CA GLU A 210 -10.02 -13.89 3.00
C GLU A 210 -10.28 -13.04 1.75
N ILE A 211 -10.75 -11.81 1.89
CA ILE A 211 -10.91 -10.87 0.76
C ILE A 211 -9.55 -10.66 0.06
N ALA A 212 -8.50 -10.40 0.83
CA ALA A 212 -7.16 -10.22 0.27
C ALA A 212 -6.64 -11.49 -0.44
N ALA A 213 -6.94 -12.68 0.09
CA ALA A 213 -6.58 -13.96 -0.51
C ALA A 213 -7.35 -14.21 -1.82
N GLY A 214 -8.62 -13.79 -1.90
CA GLY A 214 -9.41 -13.80 -3.13
C GLY A 214 -8.75 -13.00 -4.25
N HIS A 215 -8.30 -11.78 -3.96
CA HIS A 215 -7.55 -10.98 -4.94
C HIS A 215 -6.22 -11.62 -5.37
N LEU A 216 -5.50 -12.27 -4.45
CA LEU A 216 -4.30 -13.02 -4.84
C LEU A 216 -4.60 -14.26 -5.69
N ALA A 217 -5.76 -14.88 -5.52
CA ALA A 217 -6.20 -15.97 -6.38
C ALA A 217 -6.48 -15.47 -7.79
N LEU A 218 -7.24 -14.39 -7.95
CA LEU A 218 -7.51 -13.75 -9.25
C LEU A 218 -6.21 -13.26 -9.93
N LEU A 219 -5.26 -12.73 -9.17
CA LEU A 219 -3.94 -12.35 -9.72
C LEU A 219 -3.22 -13.56 -10.34
N ARG A 220 -3.33 -14.74 -9.76
CA ARG A 220 -2.66 -15.95 -10.28
C ARG A 220 -3.26 -16.49 -11.58
N GLU A 221 -4.47 -16.10 -11.91
CA GLU A 221 -5.14 -16.45 -13.17
C GLU A 221 -4.66 -15.58 -14.33
N GLU A 222 -4.05 -14.42 -14.05
CA GLU A 222 -3.57 -13.49 -15.06
C GLU A 222 -2.21 -13.90 -15.64
N THR A 223 -2.08 -13.88 -16.95
CA THR A 223 -0.80 -14.07 -17.64
C THR A 223 -0.07 -12.74 -17.78
N VAL A 224 0.62 -12.36 -16.71
CA VAL A 224 1.23 -11.03 -16.58
C VAL A 224 2.41 -10.84 -17.51
N PRO A 225 2.46 -9.77 -18.33
CA PRO A 225 3.61 -9.45 -19.15
C PRO A 225 4.83 -9.08 -18.29
N ARG A 226 6.02 -9.57 -18.68
CA ARG A 226 7.27 -9.37 -17.92
C ARG A 226 7.55 -7.92 -17.50
N PRO A 227 7.32 -6.89 -18.34
CA PRO A 227 7.55 -5.50 -17.95
C PRO A 227 6.70 -5.02 -16.76
N ALA A 228 5.55 -5.65 -16.49
CA ALA A 228 4.68 -5.31 -15.37
C ALA A 228 5.13 -5.95 -14.04
N LEU A 229 5.92 -7.03 -14.07
CA LEU A 229 6.31 -7.77 -12.87
C LEU A 229 6.90 -6.91 -11.74
N PRO A 230 7.77 -5.92 -12.00
CA PRO A 230 8.32 -5.07 -10.95
C PRO A 230 7.25 -4.35 -10.12
N VAL A 231 6.14 -3.96 -10.76
CA VAL A 231 5.01 -3.28 -10.11
C VAL A 231 4.26 -4.21 -9.17
N LEU A 232 4.20 -5.50 -9.47
CA LEU A 232 3.39 -6.50 -8.75
C LEU A 232 4.13 -7.14 -7.55
N LEU A 233 5.44 -6.90 -7.39
CA LEU A 233 6.25 -7.52 -6.33
C LEU A 233 5.68 -7.32 -4.90
N PRO A 234 5.04 -6.18 -4.55
CA PRO A 234 4.42 -6.05 -3.23
C PRO A 234 3.35 -7.09 -2.92
N ALA A 235 2.70 -7.70 -3.93
CA ALA A 235 1.74 -8.78 -3.72
C ALA A 235 2.39 -10.05 -3.15
N ALA A 236 3.68 -10.31 -3.44
CA ALA A 236 4.41 -11.41 -2.81
C ALA A 236 4.57 -11.23 -1.29
N LEU A 237 4.72 -9.97 -0.84
CA LEU A 237 4.76 -9.62 0.58
C LEU A 237 3.37 -9.74 1.22
N ALA A 238 2.31 -9.34 0.50
CA ALA A 238 0.94 -9.56 0.94
C ALA A 238 0.65 -11.05 1.12
N ALA A 239 0.96 -11.88 0.13
CA ALA A 239 0.80 -13.34 0.21
C ALA A 239 1.56 -13.96 1.38
N ARG A 240 2.79 -13.46 1.65
CA ARG A 240 3.57 -13.88 2.83
C ARG A 240 2.86 -13.50 4.13
N THR A 241 2.39 -12.26 4.25
CA THR A 241 1.69 -11.76 5.44
C THR A 241 0.45 -12.59 5.73
N LEU A 242 -0.40 -12.82 4.73
CA LEU A 242 -1.63 -13.60 4.87
C LEU A 242 -1.35 -15.04 5.30
N ARG A 243 -0.36 -15.72 4.70
CA ARG A 243 0.03 -17.08 5.13
C ARG A 243 0.48 -17.15 6.59
N ARG A 244 1.20 -16.14 7.07
CA ARG A 244 1.65 -16.07 8.45
C ARG A 244 0.51 -15.81 9.40
N LEU A 245 -0.38 -14.90 9.02
CA LEU A 245 -1.57 -14.56 9.78
C LEU A 245 -2.48 -15.78 9.96
N ALA A 246 -2.73 -16.54 8.87
CA ALA A 246 -3.48 -17.78 8.96
C ALA A 246 -2.85 -18.81 9.95
N ARG A 247 -1.50 -18.97 9.91
CA ARG A 247 -0.78 -19.85 10.84
C ARG A 247 -0.81 -19.37 12.28
N ALA A 248 -1.02 -18.08 12.50
CA ALA A 248 -1.17 -17.47 13.80
C ALA A 248 -2.63 -17.43 14.30
N GLY A 249 -3.57 -18.07 13.60
CA GLY A 249 -5.00 -18.04 13.93
C GLY A 249 -5.60 -16.64 13.87
N ASN A 250 -5.13 -15.83 12.92
CA ASN A 250 -5.53 -14.44 12.70
C ASN A 250 -5.25 -13.51 13.90
N ASP A 251 -4.32 -13.87 14.76
CA ASP A 251 -3.88 -13.03 15.86
C ASP A 251 -2.75 -12.10 15.43
N LEU A 252 -3.07 -10.80 15.25
CA LEU A 252 -2.10 -9.76 14.89
C LEU A 252 -1.04 -9.51 15.98
N ALA A 253 -1.28 -9.99 17.23
CA ALA A 253 -0.32 -9.86 18.33
C ALA A 253 0.72 -10.98 18.33
N ASP A 254 0.49 -12.06 17.58
CA ASP A 254 1.41 -13.18 17.52
C ASP A 254 2.72 -12.78 16.80
N PRO A 255 3.90 -12.96 17.46
CA PRO A 255 5.19 -12.62 16.84
C PRO A 255 5.47 -13.35 15.51
N ARG A 256 4.81 -14.49 15.28
CA ARG A 256 4.93 -15.23 14.01
C ARG A 256 4.42 -14.44 12.80
N VAL A 257 3.54 -13.45 12.99
CA VAL A 257 2.98 -12.62 11.92
C VAL A 257 4.08 -11.76 11.28
N GLU A 258 4.92 -11.11 12.07
CA GLU A 258 6.04 -10.31 11.56
C GLU A 258 7.13 -11.20 10.95
N GLY A 259 7.63 -12.16 11.70
CA GLY A 259 8.65 -13.12 11.33
C GLY A 259 9.95 -12.55 10.79
N PRO A 260 10.94 -13.41 10.45
CA PRO A 260 12.26 -12.95 10.04
C PRO A 260 12.23 -12.20 8.70
N ARG A 261 13.02 -11.12 8.61
CA ARG A 261 13.17 -10.30 7.40
C ARG A 261 13.63 -11.11 6.19
N LEU A 262 14.49 -12.13 6.39
CA LEU A 262 14.98 -13.01 5.31
C LEU A 262 13.85 -13.67 4.52
N SER A 263 12.73 -14.00 5.17
CA SER A 263 11.58 -14.58 4.46
C SER A 263 10.87 -13.59 3.53
N ALA A 264 10.93 -12.29 3.81
CA ALA A 264 10.45 -11.25 2.91
C ALA A 264 11.37 -11.14 1.67
N HIS A 265 12.69 -11.14 1.89
CA HIS A 265 13.67 -11.13 0.80
C HIS A 265 13.46 -12.32 -0.14
N TRP A 266 13.30 -13.52 0.43
CA TRP A 266 13.05 -14.72 -0.36
C TRP A 266 11.75 -14.66 -1.15
N ALA A 267 10.66 -14.15 -0.56
CA ALA A 267 9.37 -14.02 -1.23
C ALA A 267 9.46 -13.09 -2.45
N VAL A 268 10.06 -11.91 -2.30
CA VAL A 268 10.22 -10.93 -3.38
C VAL A 268 11.18 -11.45 -4.44
N PHE A 269 12.33 -12.00 -4.05
CA PHE A 269 13.32 -12.53 -4.98
C PHE A 269 12.75 -13.68 -5.83
N ARG A 270 12.05 -14.63 -5.19
CA ARG A 270 11.38 -15.71 -5.91
C ARG A 270 10.34 -15.17 -6.90
N ALA A 271 9.51 -14.21 -6.50
CA ALA A 271 8.50 -13.61 -7.38
C ALA A 271 9.16 -12.89 -8.57
N ALA A 272 10.25 -12.15 -8.34
CA ALA A 272 11.00 -11.48 -9.41
C ALA A 272 11.60 -12.45 -10.42
N LEU A 273 12.10 -13.61 -9.98
CA LEU A 273 12.69 -14.62 -10.84
C LEU A 273 11.66 -15.45 -11.61
N THR A 274 10.59 -15.87 -10.91
CA THR A 274 9.63 -16.83 -11.48
C THR A 274 8.45 -16.14 -12.18
N GLY A 275 8.23 -14.84 -11.93
CA GLY A 275 7.02 -14.12 -12.36
C GLY A 275 5.75 -14.57 -11.63
N ARG A 276 5.87 -15.36 -10.54
CA ARG A 276 4.72 -15.88 -9.78
C ARG A 276 4.69 -15.27 -8.38
N VAL A 277 3.55 -14.73 -8.03
CA VAL A 277 3.26 -14.13 -6.71
C VAL A 277 2.53 -15.11 -5.80
#